data_518927ef950da7077c33d0f4720af9f9
#
_entry.id   518927ef950da7077c33d0f4720af9f9
#
_cell.length_a   1.000
_cell.length_b   1.000
_cell.length_c   1.000
_cell.angle_alpha   90.00
_cell.angle_beta   90.00
_cell.angle_gamma   90.00
#
_symmetry.space_group_name_H-M   'P 1'
#
loop_
_entity.id
_entity.type
_entity.pdbx_description
1 polymer ?
#
loop_
_entity_poly.entity_id
_entity_poly.type
_entity_poly.pdbx_seq_one_letter_code
_entity_poly.pdbx_strand_id
1 'polypeptide(L)'
;DRSPSRGLGDVYKRQDKYRCDILFAAIESKDTVAIPGGDHLVHNGDFVSIIAAPKNTALFFKKIGLKTHQVRNTLIIGGGTISYYLAKTLSDLRINVKIIEKDKNRCEELSDMLPEATIICGDGTDRSLLLEEGLATAESFVTLTNMDEENIFLSLSAKKLTEAKLVAKVNRLPYKDVIDDLDLGSVIYPKYITSDSILRYVRAMQNTIGSNVETLYHILDNQAEALEFNIRDNSPVVGIPLAELNLKNNLLVCCLARKGTVRIPRGQDTIQVGDNVVIVTTNKGLRDIRDILA
;
A
#
# COMPACT_ATOMS: atom_id res chain seq x y z
N ASP A 1 19.11 -2.55 -34.85
CA ASP A 1 19.05 -1.66 -33.70
C ASP A 1 18.22 -2.29 -32.59
N ARG A 2 18.90 -3.16 -31.82
CA ARG A 2 18.29 -3.84 -30.66
C ARG A 2 18.49 -2.94 -29.45
N SER A 3 17.53 -2.05 -29.22
CA SER A 3 17.46 -1.29 -27.97
C SER A 3 16.95 -2.22 -26.87
N PRO A 4 17.78 -2.62 -25.88
CA PRO A 4 17.30 -3.34 -24.74
C PRO A 4 16.56 -2.37 -23.80
N SER A 5 15.56 -2.87 -23.15
CA SER A 5 14.83 -2.20 -22.08
C SER A 5 13.96 -0.99 -22.45
N ARG A 6 12.74 -1.27 -22.89
CA ARG A 6 11.63 -0.34 -22.67
C ARG A 6 11.24 -0.35 -21.18
N GLY A 7 12.19 0.05 -20.33
CA GLY A 7 11.95 0.22 -18.91
C GLY A 7 11.36 1.60 -18.61
N LEU A 8 10.83 1.77 -17.40
CA LEU A 8 10.32 3.04 -16.87
C LEU A 8 11.33 4.20 -16.97
N GLY A 9 12.64 3.93 -17.06
CA GLY A 9 13.68 4.91 -17.31
C GLY A 9 13.52 5.64 -18.66
N ASP A 10 13.00 4.97 -19.70
CA ASP A 10 12.64 5.60 -20.98
C ASP A 10 11.39 6.48 -20.87
N VAL A 11 10.54 6.23 -19.87
CA VAL A 11 9.34 7.05 -19.56
C VAL A 11 9.74 8.42 -19.07
N TYR A 12 10.79 8.54 -18.29
CA TYR A 12 11.33 9.83 -17.83
C TYR A 12 11.95 10.67 -18.96
N LYS A 13 12.62 10.03 -19.92
CA LYS A 13 13.19 10.70 -21.10
C LYS A 13 12.16 11.09 -22.16
N ARG A 14 10.99 10.43 -22.20
CA ARG A 14 9.87 10.76 -23.08
C ARG A 14 8.75 11.49 -22.36
N GLN A 15 9.08 12.52 -21.60
CA GLN A 15 8.20 13.26 -20.69
C GLN A 15 6.85 13.69 -21.28
N ASP A 16 6.76 13.96 -22.58
CA ASP A 16 5.53 14.48 -23.17
C ASP A 16 4.43 13.43 -23.33
N LYS A 17 4.77 12.17 -23.62
CA LYS A 17 3.78 11.10 -23.80
C LYS A 17 3.20 10.57 -22.48
N TYR A 18 3.99 10.57 -21.42
CA TYR A 18 3.65 9.98 -20.10
C TYR A 18 3.53 11.01 -19.00
N ARG A 19 3.49 12.29 -19.34
CA ARG A 19 3.43 13.39 -18.37
C ARG A 19 2.19 13.25 -17.47
N CYS A 20 2.42 12.77 -16.26
CA CYS A 20 1.46 12.64 -15.18
C CYS A 20 2.07 13.27 -13.94
N ASP A 21 1.22 13.83 -13.10
CA ASP A 21 1.64 14.40 -11.82
C ASP A 21 1.73 13.27 -10.79
N ILE A 22 2.80 12.48 -10.92
CA ILE A 22 3.17 11.37 -10.04
C ILE A 22 4.63 11.50 -9.60
N LEU A 23 4.95 10.96 -8.45
CA LEU A 23 6.29 10.90 -7.90
C LEU A 23 6.68 9.46 -7.61
N PHE A 24 7.85 9.05 -8.11
CA PHE A 24 8.48 7.79 -7.70
C PHE A 24 9.14 8.01 -6.35
N ALA A 25 8.58 7.44 -5.30
CA ALA A 25 9.00 7.69 -3.93
C ALA A 25 10.10 6.74 -3.46
N ALA A 26 10.02 5.49 -3.89
CA ALA A 26 11.05 4.48 -3.60
C ALA A 26 11.03 3.37 -4.64
N ILE A 27 12.17 2.72 -4.82
CA ILE A 27 12.35 1.56 -5.69
C ILE A 27 12.99 0.46 -4.87
N GLU A 28 12.34 -0.70 -4.87
CA GLU A 28 12.84 -1.90 -4.23
C GLU A 28 13.35 -2.86 -5.32
N SER A 29 14.64 -3.16 -5.28
CA SER A 29 15.33 -4.09 -6.18
C SER A 29 15.91 -5.22 -5.36
N LYS A 30 15.35 -6.42 -5.47
CA LYS A 30 15.71 -7.59 -4.66
C LYS A 30 15.68 -7.25 -3.16
N ASP A 31 16.85 -7.10 -2.53
CA ASP A 31 16.99 -6.86 -1.09
C ASP A 31 17.35 -5.40 -0.73
N THR A 32 17.32 -4.49 -1.71
CA THR A 32 17.74 -3.10 -1.50
C THR A 32 16.63 -2.12 -1.84
N VAL A 33 16.41 -1.14 -0.97
CA VAL A 33 15.50 -0.02 -1.21
C VAL A 33 16.30 1.25 -1.47
N ALA A 34 15.98 1.92 -2.56
CA ALA A 34 16.56 3.18 -2.94
C ALA A 34 15.49 4.28 -3.07
N ILE A 35 15.83 5.48 -2.63
CA ILE A 35 15.06 6.68 -2.97
C ILE A 35 15.60 7.19 -4.31
N PRO A 36 14.79 7.13 -5.40
CA PRO A 36 15.32 7.41 -6.74
C PRO A 36 15.62 8.88 -6.94
N GLY A 37 16.81 9.17 -7.43
CA GLY A 37 17.14 10.46 -8.06
C GLY A 37 16.72 10.51 -9.53
N GLY A 38 16.96 11.65 -10.19
CA GLY A 38 16.62 11.83 -11.61
C GLY A 38 17.35 10.88 -12.57
N ASP A 39 18.48 10.32 -12.13
CA ASP A 39 19.32 9.42 -12.93
C ASP A 39 19.12 7.93 -12.61
N HIS A 40 18.19 7.61 -11.71
CA HIS A 40 17.95 6.23 -11.32
C HIS A 40 17.33 5.42 -12.47
N LEU A 41 17.88 4.23 -12.71
CA LEU A 41 17.40 3.31 -13.74
C LEU A 41 16.54 2.24 -13.07
N VAL A 42 15.30 2.09 -13.54
CA VAL A 42 14.39 1.03 -13.10
C VAL A 42 14.60 -0.21 -13.96
N HIS A 43 14.73 -1.37 -13.34
CA HIS A 43 14.96 -2.65 -14.01
C HIS A 43 13.69 -3.51 -13.98
N ASN A 44 13.68 -4.53 -14.82
CA ASN A 44 12.62 -5.52 -14.81
C ASN A 44 12.67 -6.34 -13.50
N GLY A 45 11.54 -6.42 -12.81
CA GLY A 45 11.42 -7.08 -11.51
C GLY A 45 11.54 -6.14 -10.31
N ASP A 46 11.82 -4.84 -10.53
CA ASP A 46 11.79 -3.86 -9.45
C ASP A 46 10.35 -3.53 -9.03
N PHE A 47 10.13 -3.40 -7.74
CA PHE A 47 8.91 -2.84 -7.18
C PHE A 47 9.04 -1.33 -7.03
N VAL A 48 8.08 -0.60 -7.57
CA VAL A 48 8.12 0.86 -7.60
C VAL A 48 6.98 1.42 -6.76
N SER A 49 7.34 2.16 -5.71
CA SER A 49 6.38 2.91 -4.89
C SER A 49 6.13 4.28 -5.50
N ILE A 50 4.87 4.60 -5.79
CA ILE A 50 4.47 5.88 -6.35
C ILE A 50 3.59 6.66 -5.40
N ILE A 51 3.74 7.98 -5.40
CA ILE A 51 2.87 8.94 -4.71
C ILE A 51 2.17 9.79 -5.76
N ALA A 52 0.85 9.78 -5.73
CA ALA A 52 0.02 10.59 -6.62
C ALA A 52 -1.40 10.70 -6.09
N ALA A 53 -2.15 11.72 -6.56
CA ALA A 53 -3.60 11.75 -6.38
C ALA A 53 -4.26 10.56 -7.12
N PRO A 54 -5.34 9.96 -6.61
CA PRO A 54 -5.97 8.78 -7.23
C PRO A 54 -6.30 8.95 -8.71
N LYS A 55 -6.72 10.15 -9.12
CA LYS A 55 -6.99 10.49 -10.53
C LYS A 55 -5.74 10.40 -11.39
N ASN A 56 -4.60 10.85 -10.89
CA ASN A 56 -3.33 10.84 -11.60
C ASN A 56 -2.74 9.42 -11.68
N THR A 57 -2.94 8.62 -10.62
CA THR A 57 -2.56 7.20 -10.60
C THR A 57 -3.30 6.42 -11.69
N ALA A 58 -4.63 6.57 -11.79
CA ALA A 58 -5.43 5.92 -12.82
C ALA A 58 -5.02 6.35 -14.24
N LEU A 59 -4.75 7.65 -14.42
CA LEU A 59 -4.26 8.18 -15.69
C LEU A 59 -2.89 7.62 -16.07
N PHE A 60 -1.98 7.52 -15.10
CA PHE A 60 -0.65 6.95 -15.30
C PHE A 60 -0.73 5.48 -15.71
N PHE A 61 -1.47 4.64 -14.98
CA PHE A 61 -1.63 3.23 -15.33
C PHE A 61 -2.22 3.04 -16.73
N LYS A 62 -3.23 3.85 -17.09
CA LYS A 62 -3.77 3.85 -18.46
C LYS A 62 -2.70 4.20 -19.51
N LYS A 63 -1.85 5.18 -19.23
CA LYS A 63 -0.80 5.63 -20.17
C LYS A 63 0.30 4.60 -20.38
N ILE A 64 0.67 3.86 -19.34
CA ILE A 64 1.66 2.77 -19.44
C ILE A 64 1.06 1.45 -19.93
N GLY A 65 -0.26 1.43 -20.21
CA GLY A 65 -0.95 0.27 -20.78
C GLY A 65 -1.39 -0.77 -19.72
N LEU A 66 -1.28 -0.46 -18.44
CA LEU A 66 -1.81 -1.31 -17.38
C LEU A 66 -3.33 -1.12 -17.30
N LYS A 67 -4.04 -2.21 -17.55
CA LYS A 67 -5.50 -2.25 -17.37
C LYS A 67 -5.81 -2.40 -15.88
N THR A 68 -6.23 -1.33 -15.25
CA THR A 68 -6.78 -1.40 -13.89
C THR A 68 -8.29 -1.43 -13.99
N HIS A 69 -8.92 -2.37 -13.32
CA HIS A 69 -10.36 -2.41 -13.14
C HIS A 69 -10.69 -2.40 -11.65
N GLN A 70 -11.79 -1.75 -11.32
CA GLN A 70 -12.29 -1.78 -9.96
C GLN A 70 -12.91 -3.14 -9.70
N VAL A 71 -12.58 -3.75 -8.56
CA VAL A 71 -13.20 -4.99 -8.10
C VAL A 71 -14.69 -4.74 -7.83
N ARG A 72 -15.55 -5.60 -8.35
CA ARG A 72 -17.01 -5.53 -8.19
C ARG A 72 -17.58 -6.68 -7.38
N ASN A 73 -16.83 -7.76 -7.29
CA ASN A 73 -17.21 -8.93 -6.49
C ASN A 73 -16.01 -9.52 -5.76
N THR A 74 -16.26 -10.04 -4.57
CA THR A 74 -15.25 -10.63 -3.70
C THR A 74 -15.78 -11.91 -3.08
N LEU A 75 -14.99 -12.98 -3.13
CA LEU A 75 -15.22 -14.23 -2.42
C LEU A 75 -14.27 -14.29 -1.22
N ILE A 76 -14.82 -14.38 -0.01
CA ILE A 76 -14.08 -14.42 1.25
C ILE A 76 -14.21 -15.80 1.86
N ILE A 77 -13.11 -16.40 2.29
CA ILE A 77 -13.08 -17.69 2.98
C ILE A 77 -12.79 -17.47 4.47
N GLY A 78 -13.72 -17.92 5.32
CA GLY A 78 -13.72 -17.75 6.76
C GLY A 78 -14.55 -16.52 7.21
N GLY A 79 -15.49 -16.73 8.13
CA GLY A 79 -16.44 -15.75 8.63
C GLY A 79 -16.03 -15.09 9.96
N GLY A 80 -14.74 -14.94 10.21
CA GLY A 80 -14.22 -14.35 11.44
C GLY A 80 -14.48 -12.84 11.57
N THR A 81 -13.95 -12.23 12.63
CA THR A 81 -14.13 -10.80 12.92
C THR A 81 -13.59 -9.91 11.80
N ILE A 82 -12.43 -10.25 11.23
CA ILE A 82 -11.87 -9.49 10.10
C ILE A 82 -12.80 -9.54 8.90
N SER A 83 -13.35 -10.70 8.59
CA SER A 83 -14.29 -10.90 7.48
C SER A 83 -15.55 -10.06 7.63
N TYR A 84 -16.08 -9.96 8.84
CA TYR A 84 -17.23 -9.11 9.15
C TYR A 84 -16.98 -7.64 8.82
N TYR A 85 -15.90 -7.06 9.35
CA TYR A 85 -15.57 -5.65 9.10
C TYR A 85 -15.22 -5.39 7.64
N LEU A 86 -14.49 -6.31 7.01
CA LEU A 86 -14.16 -6.22 5.58
C LEU A 86 -15.42 -6.25 4.73
N ALA A 87 -16.31 -7.21 4.95
CA ALA A 87 -17.54 -7.33 4.20
C ALA A 87 -18.42 -6.10 4.33
N LYS A 88 -18.57 -5.57 5.55
CA LYS A 88 -19.32 -4.33 5.79
C LYS A 88 -18.75 -3.17 4.97
N THR A 89 -17.43 -2.97 5.03
CA THR A 89 -16.78 -1.88 4.28
C THR A 89 -16.90 -2.06 2.77
N LEU A 90 -16.77 -3.30 2.26
CA LEU A 90 -16.91 -3.59 0.83
C LEU A 90 -18.33 -3.39 0.33
N SER A 91 -19.34 -3.75 1.13
CA SER A 91 -20.76 -3.53 0.82
C SER A 91 -21.06 -2.02 0.75
N ASP A 92 -20.53 -1.21 1.68
CA ASP A 92 -20.63 0.25 1.62
C ASP A 92 -20.03 0.84 0.34
N LEU A 93 -19.00 0.19 -0.22
CA LEU A 93 -18.41 0.53 -1.51
C LEU A 93 -19.15 -0.08 -2.72
N ARG A 94 -20.29 -0.74 -2.51
CA ARG A 94 -21.10 -1.43 -3.52
C ARG A 94 -20.35 -2.56 -4.23
N ILE A 95 -19.48 -3.26 -3.51
CA ILE A 95 -18.81 -4.47 -3.96
C ILE A 95 -19.64 -5.66 -3.46
N ASN A 96 -20.00 -6.56 -4.35
CA ASN A 96 -20.74 -7.78 -4.00
C ASN A 96 -19.83 -8.71 -3.21
N VAL A 97 -20.26 -9.08 -2.01
CA VAL A 97 -19.48 -9.93 -1.10
C VAL A 97 -20.17 -11.28 -0.91
N LYS A 98 -19.41 -12.36 -1.10
CA LYS A 98 -19.77 -13.70 -0.66
C LYS A 98 -18.78 -14.14 0.43
N ILE A 99 -19.30 -14.77 1.50
CA ILE A 99 -18.48 -15.34 2.58
C ILE A 99 -18.81 -16.83 2.67
N ILE A 100 -17.80 -17.68 2.60
CA ILE A 100 -17.91 -19.12 2.88
C ILE A 100 -17.39 -19.35 4.30
N GLU A 101 -18.26 -19.86 5.17
CA GLU A 101 -17.97 -20.18 6.57
C GLU A 101 -18.50 -21.59 6.89
N LYS A 102 -17.72 -22.38 7.62
CA LYS A 102 -18.10 -23.76 7.93
C LYS A 102 -18.94 -23.92 9.20
N ASP A 103 -18.80 -22.98 10.14
CA ASP A 103 -19.58 -22.99 11.38
C ASP A 103 -20.99 -22.45 11.12
N LYS A 104 -21.99 -23.33 11.28
CA LYS A 104 -23.40 -23.04 11.02
C LYS A 104 -23.91 -21.87 11.89
N ASN A 105 -23.57 -21.85 13.17
CA ASN A 105 -24.02 -20.78 14.08
C ASN A 105 -23.43 -19.44 13.64
N ARG A 106 -22.15 -19.45 13.20
CA ARG A 106 -21.49 -18.25 12.69
C ARG A 106 -22.10 -17.78 11.37
N CYS A 107 -22.52 -18.69 10.51
CA CYS A 107 -23.24 -18.35 9.27
C CYS A 107 -24.56 -17.63 9.59
N GLU A 108 -25.33 -18.12 10.56
CA GLU A 108 -26.60 -17.52 11.00
C GLU A 108 -26.35 -16.10 11.55
N GLU A 109 -25.37 -15.94 12.47
CA GLU A 109 -24.98 -14.62 13.00
C GLU A 109 -24.56 -13.63 11.88
N LEU A 110 -23.73 -14.07 10.94
CA LEU A 110 -23.27 -13.22 9.85
C LEU A 110 -24.40 -12.82 8.91
N SER A 111 -25.36 -13.73 8.66
CA SER A 111 -26.53 -13.42 7.82
C SER A 111 -27.39 -12.32 8.43
N ASP A 112 -27.54 -12.32 9.74
CA ASP A 112 -28.27 -11.28 10.46
C ASP A 112 -27.52 -9.95 10.48
N MET A 113 -26.18 -10.00 10.59
CA MET A 113 -25.34 -8.82 10.74
C MET A 113 -24.95 -8.16 9.41
N LEU A 114 -25.00 -8.92 8.29
CA LEU A 114 -24.54 -8.49 6.96
C LEU A 114 -25.61 -8.78 5.90
N PRO A 115 -26.74 -8.08 5.92
CA PRO A 115 -27.86 -8.34 4.99
C PRO A 115 -27.48 -8.08 3.52
N GLU A 116 -26.44 -7.30 3.26
CA GLU A 116 -25.93 -7.00 1.91
C GLU A 116 -24.95 -8.06 1.36
N ALA A 117 -24.47 -9.00 2.22
CA ALA A 117 -23.55 -10.03 1.82
C ALA A 117 -24.25 -11.39 1.68
N THR A 118 -23.77 -12.22 0.78
CA THR A 118 -24.21 -13.61 0.66
C THR A 118 -23.39 -14.50 1.57
N ILE A 119 -24.02 -15.17 2.53
CA ILE A 119 -23.35 -16.09 3.46
C ILE A 119 -23.63 -17.52 3.01
N ILE A 120 -22.58 -18.31 2.84
CA ILE A 120 -22.61 -19.70 2.38
C ILE A 120 -22.05 -20.57 3.49
N CYS A 121 -22.88 -21.48 4.01
CA CYS A 121 -22.46 -22.44 5.01
C CYS A 121 -21.81 -23.64 4.33
N GLY A 122 -20.48 -23.75 4.44
CA GLY A 122 -19.73 -24.79 3.78
C GLY A 122 -18.24 -24.77 4.09
N ASP A 123 -17.55 -25.84 3.68
CA ASP A 123 -16.10 -25.93 3.85
C ASP A 123 -15.40 -25.21 2.70
N GLY A 124 -14.69 -24.12 3.03
CA GLY A 124 -13.92 -23.32 2.07
C GLY A 124 -12.73 -24.07 1.42
N THR A 125 -12.39 -25.26 1.89
CA THR A 125 -11.39 -26.13 1.26
C THR A 125 -11.97 -27.03 0.16
N ASP A 126 -13.30 -27.14 0.09
CA ASP A 126 -13.96 -27.89 -0.97
C ASP A 126 -13.91 -27.11 -2.30
N ARG A 127 -13.09 -27.64 -3.20
CA ARG A 127 -12.92 -27.05 -4.53
C ARG A 127 -14.22 -27.01 -5.34
N SER A 128 -15.09 -27.98 -5.17
CA SER A 128 -16.36 -28.06 -5.90
C SER A 128 -17.26 -26.89 -5.48
N LEU A 129 -17.37 -26.67 -4.17
CA LEU A 129 -18.10 -25.55 -3.60
C LEU A 129 -17.52 -24.21 -4.06
N LEU A 130 -16.19 -24.04 -4.05
CA LEU A 130 -15.56 -22.80 -4.50
C LEU A 130 -15.89 -22.48 -5.97
N LEU A 131 -15.89 -23.48 -6.83
CA LEU A 131 -16.22 -23.31 -8.25
C LEU A 131 -17.71 -23.01 -8.45
N GLU A 132 -18.61 -23.69 -7.73
CA GLU A 132 -20.05 -23.44 -7.72
C GLU A 132 -20.37 -22.01 -7.28
N GLU A 133 -19.68 -21.53 -6.25
CA GLU A 133 -19.87 -20.19 -5.72
C GLU A 133 -19.15 -19.08 -6.51
N GLY A 134 -18.51 -19.46 -7.59
CA GLY A 134 -18.02 -18.53 -8.60
C GLY A 134 -16.56 -18.12 -8.46
N LEU A 135 -15.69 -18.94 -7.86
CA LEU A 135 -14.24 -18.66 -7.80
C LEU A 135 -13.65 -18.31 -9.16
N ALA A 136 -14.06 -19.01 -10.23
CA ALA A 136 -13.52 -18.79 -11.57
C ALA A 136 -13.84 -17.38 -12.14
N THR A 137 -14.88 -16.73 -11.66
CA THR A 137 -15.33 -15.40 -12.09
C THR A 137 -15.16 -14.33 -11.02
N ALA A 138 -14.61 -14.69 -9.87
CA ALA A 138 -14.31 -13.77 -8.81
C ALA A 138 -13.23 -12.77 -9.27
N GLU A 139 -13.44 -11.49 -8.98
CA GLU A 139 -12.46 -10.44 -9.24
C GLU A 139 -11.51 -10.23 -8.05
N SER A 140 -11.91 -10.69 -6.86
CA SER A 140 -11.07 -10.77 -5.66
C SER A 140 -11.38 -12.04 -4.87
N PHE A 141 -10.36 -12.68 -4.33
CA PHE A 141 -10.44 -13.86 -3.48
C PHE A 141 -9.61 -13.63 -2.23
N VAL A 142 -10.25 -13.73 -1.07
CA VAL A 142 -9.66 -13.33 0.22
C VAL A 142 -9.75 -14.50 1.20
N THR A 143 -8.62 -14.97 1.72
CA THR A 143 -8.55 -16.06 2.67
C THR A 143 -8.26 -15.54 4.08
N LEU A 144 -9.24 -15.71 4.99
CA LEU A 144 -9.24 -15.15 6.34
C LEU A 144 -9.53 -16.20 7.42
N THR A 145 -9.27 -17.48 7.14
CA THR A 145 -9.42 -18.53 8.15
C THR A 145 -8.42 -18.35 9.30
N ASN A 146 -8.56 -19.13 10.38
CA ASN A 146 -7.60 -19.10 11.47
C ASN A 146 -6.35 -19.97 11.24
N MET A 147 -6.30 -20.67 10.12
CA MET A 147 -5.20 -21.56 9.74
C MET A 147 -4.37 -20.92 8.62
N ASP A 148 -3.15 -20.52 8.92
CA ASP A 148 -2.26 -19.83 7.98
C ASP A 148 -1.94 -20.72 6.77
N GLU A 149 -1.67 -21.99 7.01
CA GLU A 149 -1.38 -22.98 5.97
C GLU A 149 -2.57 -23.13 5.00
N GLU A 150 -3.78 -23.17 5.54
CA GLU A 150 -5.01 -23.23 4.75
C GLU A 150 -5.16 -21.98 3.88
N ASN A 151 -4.96 -20.80 4.45
CA ASN A 151 -5.02 -19.54 3.72
C ASN A 151 -4.01 -19.49 2.56
N ILE A 152 -2.79 -19.99 2.80
CA ILE A 152 -1.72 -20.06 1.80
C ILE A 152 -2.12 -21.04 0.68
N PHE A 153 -2.51 -22.26 1.01
CA PHE A 153 -2.86 -23.27 0.01
C PHE A 153 -4.10 -22.91 -0.79
N LEU A 154 -5.10 -22.30 -0.18
CA LEU A 154 -6.29 -21.78 -0.87
C LEU A 154 -5.90 -20.70 -1.88
N SER A 155 -5.04 -19.75 -1.50
CA SER A 155 -4.57 -18.70 -2.40
C SER A 155 -3.74 -19.25 -3.56
N LEU A 156 -2.84 -20.22 -3.31
CA LEU A 156 -2.08 -20.91 -4.35
C LEU A 156 -2.99 -21.70 -5.31
N SER A 157 -4.04 -22.34 -4.77
CA SER A 157 -5.02 -23.05 -5.58
C SER A 157 -5.85 -22.09 -6.44
N ALA A 158 -6.32 -21.01 -5.84
CA ALA A 158 -7.09 -19.97 -6.55
C ALA A 158 -6.29 -19.35 -7.68
N LYS A 159 -5.01 -19.07 -7.49
CA LYS A 159 -4.10 -18.54 -8.51
C LYS A 159 -4.08 -19.35 -9.81
N LYS A 160 -4.30 -20.66 -9.71
CA LYS A 160 -4.37 -21.56 -10.87
C LYS A 160 -5.73 -21.58 -11.55
N LEU A 161 -6.76 -21.04 -10.91
CA LEU A 161 -8.16 -21.17 -11.33
C LEU A 161 -8.78 -19.84 -11.74
N THR A 162 -8.20 -18.74 -11.33
CA THR A 162 -8.75 -17.40 -11.56
C THR A 162 -7.65 -16.34 -11.70
N GLU A 163 -7.98 -15.25 -12.37
CA GLU A 163 -7.18 -14.02 -12.44
C GLU A 163 -7.56 -13.02 -11.33
N ALA A 164 -8.27 -13.47 -10.31
CA ALA A 164 -8.70 -12.63 -9.19
C ALA A 164 -7.52 -12.02 -8.44
N LYS A 165 -7.73 -10.86 -7.84
CA LYS A 165 -6.81 -10.31 -6.85
C LYS A 165 -6.84 -11.18 -5.61
N LEU A 166 -5.70 -11.76 -5.27
CA LEU A 166 -5.56 -12.65 -4.14
C LEU A 166 -5.11 -11.87 -2.91
N VAL A 167 -5.74 -12.15 -1.76
CA VAL A 167 -5.35 -11.61 -0.45
C VAL A 167 -5.36 -12.74 0.56
N ALA A 168 -4.23 -13.01 1.20
CA ALA A 168 -4.09 -14.05 2.21
C ALA A 168 -3.74 -13.47 3.58
N LYS A 169 -4.46 -13.87 4.63
CA LYS A 169 -4.10 -13.56 6.01
C LYS A 169 -3.11 -14.59 6.54
N VAL A 170 -2.00 -14.10 7.13
CA VAL A 170 -1.02 -14.91 7.84
C VAL A 170 -0.78 -14.32 9.23
N ASN A 171 -0.92 -15.14 10.28
CA ASN A 171 -0.75 -14.72 11.67
C ASN A 171 0.62 -15.04 12.23
N ARG A 172 1.30 -16.07 11.69
CA ARG A 172 2.60 -16.57 12.16
C ARG A 172 3.72 -16.15 11.20
N LEU A 173 4.78 -15.62 11.75
CA LEU A 173 5.87 -14.96 11.03
C LEU A 173 7.11 -15.79 10.73
N PRO A 174 7.34 -17.00 11.32
CA PRO A 174 8.62 -17.69 11.17
C PRO A 174 9.03 -18.02 9.73
N TYR A 175 8.06 -17.95 8.79
CA TYR A 175 8.25 -18.32 7.39
C TYR A 175 7.95 -17.16 6.43
N LYS A 176 8.07 -15.91 6.88
CA LYS A 176 7.74 -14.73 6.07
C LYS A 176 8.50 -14.75 4.74
N ASP A 177 9.80 -14.96 4.78
CA ASP A 177 10.65 -14.97 3.58
C ASP A 177 10.21 -16.03 2.57
N VAL A 178 9.84 -17.23 3.05
CA VAL A 178 9.33 -18.30 2.18
C VAL A 178 7.96 -17.96 1.62
N ILE A 179 7.10 -17.31 2.42
CA ILE A 179 5.75 -16.94 2.01
C ILE A 179 5.78 -15.83 0.96
N ASP A 180 6.67 -14.86 1.13
CA ASP A 180 6.84 -13.74 0.20
C ASP A 180 7.32 -14.24 -1.18
N ASP A 181 8.13 -15.32 -1.22
CA ASP A 181 8.57 -15.97 -2.47
C ASP A 181 7.45 -16.76 -3.19
N LEU A 182 6.34 -17.08 -2.53
CA LEU A 182 5.26 -17.90 -3.12
C LEU A 182 4.35 -17.14 -4.08
N ASP A 183 4.51 -15.83 -4.24
CA ASP A 183 3.67 -14.97 -5.09
C ASP A 183 2.17 -15.22 -4.86
N LEU A 184 1.74 -15.06 -3.60
CA LEU A 184 0.35 -15.28 -3.15
C LEU A 184 -0.58 -14.09 -3.46
N GLY A 185 -0.11 -13.08 -4.16
CA GLY A 185 -0.76 -11.79 -4.22
C GLY A 185 -0.42 -10.94 -2.99
N SER A 186 -1.42 -10.33 -2.36
CA SER A 186 -1.19 -9.52 -1.15
C SER A 186 -1.26 -10.38 0.10
N VAL A 187 -0.19 -10.44 0.88
CA VAL A 187 -0.19 -11.10 2.19
C VAL A 187 -0.39 -10.09 3.30
N ILE A 188 -1.35 -10.34 4.17
CA ILE A 188 -1.72 -9.46 5.29
C ILE A 188 -1.30 -10.10 6.60
N TYR A 189 -0.51 -9.38 7.37
CA TYR A 189 -0.04 -9.75 8.70
C TYR A 189 -0.73 -8.88 9.78
N PRO A 190 -1.89 -9.28 10.34
CA PRO A 190 -2.69 -8.43 11.24
C PRO A 190 -1.93 -7.94 12.47
N LYS A 191 -1.02 -8.77 13.02
CA LYS A 191 -0.20 -8.40 14.18
C LYS A 191 0.73 -7.23 13.87
N TYR A 192 1.33 -7.19 12.69
CA TYR A 192 2.19 -6.07 12.28
C TYR A 192 1.38 -4.80 12.06
N ILE A 193 0.26 -4.89 11.33
CA ILE A 193 -0.61 -3.74 11.09
C ILE A 193 -1.09 -3.14 12.42
N THR A 194 -1.47 -3.98 13.39
CA THR A 194 -1.91 -3.54 14.71
C THR A 194 -0.75 -2.91 15.48
N SER A 195 0.43 -3.54 15.50
CA SER A 195 1.63 -3.03 16.16
C SER A 195 2.03 -1.67 15.60
N ASP A 196 2.04 -1.51 14.27
CA ASP A 196 2.37 -0.24 13.62
C ASP A 196 1.33 0.84 13.94
N SER A 197 0.06 0.47 14.02
CA SER A 197 -1.01 1.41 14.41
C SER A 197 -0.84 1.90 15.85
N ILE A 198 -0.50 1.01 16.79
CA ILE A 198 -0.20 1.35 18.18
C ILE A 198 1.06 2.22 18.25
N LEU A 199 2.11 1.85 17.54
CA LEU A 199 3.36 2.61 17.52
C LEU A 199 3.15 4.04 17.01
N ARG A 200 2.36 4.20 15.93
CA ARG A 200 1.98 5.53 15.42
C ARG A 200 1.25 6.35 16.48
N TYR A 201 0.28 5.76 17.16
CA TYR A 201 -0.45 6.42 18.23
C TYR A 201 0.46 6.87 19.38
N VAL A 202 1.34 5.98 19.86
CA VAL A 202 2.30 6.29 20.94
C VAL A 202 3.25 7.41 20.52
N ARG A 203 3.78 7.37 19.30
CA ARG A 203 4.66 8.43 18.78
C ARG A 203 3.95 9.76 18.63
N ALA A 204 2.71 9.78 18.13
CA ALA A 204 1.91 11.00 18.07
C ALA A 204 1.70 11.62 19.44
N MET A 205 1.52 10.82 20.49
CA MET A 205 1.43 11.29 21.87
C MET A 205 2.76 11.84 22.41
N GLN A 206 3.90 11.25 22.02
CA GLN A 206 5.23 11.73 22.42
C GLN A 206 5.61 13.03 21.72
N ASN A 207 5.14 13.26 20.50
CA ASN A 207 5.42 14.46 19.71
C ASN A 207 4.83 15.75 20.33
N THR A 208 3.96 15.64 21.33
CA THR A 208 3.46 16.78 22.10
C THR A 208 4.58 17.45 22.94
N ILE A 209 5.76 16.86 23.07
CA ILE A 209 6.87 17.31 23.93
C ILE A 209 8.17 17.55 23.11
N GLY A 210 8.08 18.26 21.96
CA GLY A 210 9.29 18.80 21.30
C GLY A 210 9.75 18.13 20.01
N SER A 211 8.93 17.32 19.38
CA SER A 211 9.15 16.81 18.02
C SER A 211 8.11 17.40 17.08
N ASN A 212 8.52 17.82 15.88
CA ASN A 212 7.64 18.36 14.84
C ASN A 212 7.10 17.26 13.88
N VAL A 213 7.36 15.97 14.16
CA VAL A 213 6.82 14.84 13.40
C VAL A 213 5.38 14.59 13.82
N GLU A 214 4.42 14.77 12.93
CA GLU A 214 3.00 14.46 13.20
C GLU A 214 2.70 12.98 13.00
N THR A 215 3.24 12.41 11.92
CA THR A 215 2.97 11.02 11.57
C THR A 215 4.22 10.35 11.01
N LEU A 216 4.42 9.07 11.35
CA LEU A 216 5.47 8.24 10.79
C LEU A 216 4.85 6.92 10.30
N TYR A 217 5.13 6.56 9.06
CA TYR A 217 4.79 5.28 8.47
C TYR A 217 6.06 4.53 8.10
N HIS A 218 6.14 3.28 8.50
CA HIS A 218 7.13 2.37 7.93
C HIS A 218 6.60 1.85 6.59
N ILE A 219 7.42 1.93 5.58
CA ILE A 219 7.13 1.43 4.24
C ILE A 219 8.22 0.44 3.80
N LEU A 220 7.91 -0.41 2.82
CA LEU A 220 8.86 -1.37 2.25
C LEU A 220 9.55 -2.20 3.35
N ASP A 221 8.76 -2.93 4.12
CA ASP A 221 9.23 -3.81 5.21
C ASP A 221 10.18 -3.14 6.21
N ASN A 222 9.85 -1.91 6.63
CA ASN A 222 10.67 -1.09 7.52
C ASN A 222 12.04 -0.64 6.95
N GLN A 223 12.26 -0.79 5.66
CA GLN A 223 13.49 -0.32 5.01
C GLN A 223 13.44 1.19 4.72
N ALA A 224 12.24 1.77 4.59
CA ALA A 224 12.07 3.20 4.45
C ALA A 224 10.99 3.74 5.41
N GLU A 225 11.06 5.02 5.69
CA GLU A 225 10.10 5.76 6.52
C GLU A 225 9.45 6.87 5.72
N ALA A 226 8.13 7.04 5.86
CA ALA A 226 7.42 8.23 5.42
C ALA A 226 7.04 9.04 6.66
N LEU A 227 7.52 10.27 6.74
CA LEU A 227 7.33 11.16 7.87
C LEU A 227 6.54 12.39 7.45
N GLU A 228 5.56 12.78 8.25
CA GLU A 228 4.83 14.03 8.10
C GLU A 228 5.28 15.01 9.18
N PHE A 229 5.67 16.20 8.74
CA PHE A 229 6.09 17.31 9.60
C PHE A 229 5.14 18.48 9.47
N ASN A 230 4.65 19.01 10.57
CA ASN A 230 3.95 20.28 10.59
C ASN A 230 4.97 21.40 10.85
N ILE A 231 5.04 22.37 9.95
CA ILE A 231 5.99 23.46 10.02
C ILE A 231 5.42 24.60 10.87
N ARG A 232 5.75 24.59 12.15
CA ARG A 232 5.23 25.55 13.15
C ARG A 232 6.11 26.78 13.32
N ASP A 233 7.41 26.61 13.15
CA ASP A 233 8.41 27.65 13.40
C ASP A 233 9.18 28.00 12.13
N ASN A 234 9.89 29.15 12.19
CA ASN A 234 10.79 29.58 11.13
C ASN A 234 12.07 28.73 11.15
N SER A 235 11.99 27.55 10.57
CA SER A 235 13.09 26.57 10.45
C SER A 235 14.06 26.98 9.32
N PRO A 236 15.33 26.52 9.34
CA PRO A 236 16.30 26.75 8.26
C PRO A 236 15.85 26.28 6.88
N VAL A 237 14.83 25.40 6.81
CA VAL A 237 14.28 24.92 5.52
C VAL A 237 13.20 25.85 4.94
N VAL A 238 12.72 26.84 5.72
CA VAL A 238 11.62 27.71 5.33
C VAL A 238 12.08 28.80 4.37
N GLY A 239 11.32 28.99 3.28
CA GLY A 239 11.54 30.05 2.31
C GLY A 239 12.66 29.81 1.29
N ILE A 240 13.38 28.70 1.40
CA ILE A 240 14.44 28.30 0.47
C ILE A 240 13.87 27.34 -0.57
N PRO A 241 14.15 27.52 -1.88
CA PRO A 241 13.79 26.55 -2.90
C PRO A 241 14.34 25.16 -2.59
N LEU A 242 13.54 24.11 -2.76
CA LEU A 242 13.95 22.75 -2.45
C LEU A 242 15.22 22.32 -3.19
N ALA A 243 15.44 22.83 -4.41
CA ALA A 243 16.64 22.56 -5.19
C ALA A 243 17.92 23.18 -4.60
N GLU A 244 17.78 24.19 -3.72
CA GLU A 244 18.89 24.90 -3.07
C GLU A 244 19.16 24.39 -1.65
N LEU A 245 18.24 23.55 -1.11
CA LEU A 245 18.44 22.92 0.18
C LEU A 245 19.49 21.81 0.07
N ASN A 246 20.48 21.84 0.97
CA ASN A 246 21.45 20.75 1.09
C ASN A 246 20.81 19.58 1.86
N LEU A 247 20.04 18.75 1.15
CA LEU A 247 19.32 17.63 1.73
C LEU A 247 20.24 16.41 1.90
N LYS A 248 19.98 15.62 2.93
CA LYS A 248 20.62 14.30 3.11
C LYS A 248 20.36 13.41 1.91
N ASN A 249 21.30 12.53 1.60
CA ASN A 249 21.12 11.46 0.62
C ASN A 249 19.98 10.52 1.05
N ASN A 250 19.36 9.86 0.08
CA ASN A 250 18.28 8.90 0.33
C ASN A 250 17.07 9.51 1.06
N LEU A 251 16.72 10.72 0.66
CA LEU A 251 15.60 11.48 1.20
C LEU A 251 14.89 12.23 0.07
N LEU A 252 13.56 12.23 0.10
CA LEU A 252 12.73 12.89 -0.89
C LEU A 252 11.58 13.63 -0.21
N VAL A 253 11.41 14.91 -0.53
CA VAL A 253 10.22 15.67 -0.15
C VAL A 253 9.10 15.32 -1.11
N CYS A 254 8.13 14.56 -0.65
CA CYS A 254 7.10 13.94 -1.50
C CYS A 254 5.85 14.78 -1.67
N CYS A 255 5.40 15.44 -0.60
CA CYS A 255 4.18 16.24 -0.62
C CYS A 255 4.33 17.50 0.22
N LEU A 256 3.71 18.58 -0.25
CA LEU A 256 3.43 19.77 0.52
C LEU A 256 1.91 19.98 0.60
N ALA A 257 1.38 19.98 1.81
CA ALA A 257 -0.02 20.34 2.06
C ALA A 257 -0.06 21.77 2.63
N ARG A 258 -0.70 22.68 1.90
CA ARG A 258 -0.87 24.08 2.25
C ARG A 258 -2.31 24.48 2.14
N LYS A 259 -2.91 24.97 3.24
CA LYS A 259 -4.33 25.42 3.27
C LYS A 259 -5.31 24.40 2.66
N GLY A 260 -5.12 23.11 2.99
CA GLY A 260 -5.97 22.02 2.50
C GLY A 260 -5.67 21.53 1.08
N THR A 261 -4.71 22.15 0.38
CA THR A 261 -4.30 21.69 -0.97
C THR A 261 -3.01 20.89 -0.87
N VAL A 262 -3.05 19.63 -1.30
CA VAL A 262 -1.89 18.74 -1.35
C VAL A 262 -1.31 18.76 -2.76
N ARG A 263 0.01 18.92 -2.87
CA ARG A 263 0.73 18.88 -4.14
C ARG A 263 2.08 18.18 -4.01
N ILE A 264 2.55 17.62 -5.10
CA ILE A 264 3.92 17.15 -5.26
C ILE A 264 4.80 18.38 -5.54
N PRO A 265 5.78 18.67 -4.68
CA PRO A 265 6.63 19.86 -4.86
C PRO A 265 7.65 19.65 -5.98
N ARG A 266 8.10 20.76 -6.54
CA ARG A 266 9.19 20.83 -7.51
C ARG A 266 10.38 21.58 -6.93
N GLY A 267 11.52 21.52 -7.57
CA GLY A 267 12.75 22.13 -7.08
C GLY A 267 12.64 23.63 -6.75
N GLN A 268 11.78 24.37 -7.44
CA GLN A 268 11.55 25.81 -7.18
C GLN A 268 10.51 26.10 -6.10
N ASP A 269 9.84 25.07 -5.60
CA ASP A 269 8.89 25.23 -4.49
C ASP A 269 9.63 25.43 -3.17
N THR A 270 9.01 26.19 -2.27
CA THR A 270 9.53 26.49 -0.94
C THR A 270 8.61 25.94 0.15
N ILE A 271 9.19 25.46 1.22
CA ILE A 271 8.48 25.12 2.46
C ILE A 271 8.15 26.44 3.19
N GLN A 272 6.94 26.56 3.74
CA GLN A 272 6.50 27.73 4.50
C GLN A 272 5.96 27.33 5.86
N VAL A 273 5.96 28.25 6.81
CA VAL A 273 5.30 28.06 8.10
C VAL A 273 3.80 27.77 7.87
N GLY A 274 3.27 26.76 8.54
CA GLY A 274 1.90 26.26 8.39
C GLY A 274 1.73 25.20 7.31
N ASP A 275 2.78 24.78 6.62
CA ASP A 275 2.74 23.64 5.72
C ASP A 275 2.81 22.32 6.50
N ASN A 276 2.14 21.28 5.98
CA ASN A 276 2.46 19.90 6.29
C ASN A 276 3.35 19.34 5.17
N VAL A 277 4.49 18.79 5.56
CA VAL A 277 5.51 18.28 4.63
C VAL A 277 5.66 16.79 4.81
N VAL A 278 5.45 16.02 3.76
CA VAL A 278 5.69 14.57 3.77
C VAL A 278 7.02 14.25 3.11
N ILE A 279 7.83 13.49 3.81
CA ILE A 279 9.17 13.07 3.40
C ILE A 279 9.26 11.56 3.39
N VAL A 280 9.86 10.99 2.35
CA VAL A 280 10.23 9.57 2.29
C VAL A 280 11.74 9.45 2.36
N THR A 281 12.23 8.56 3.22
CA THR A 281 13.67 8.38 3.44
C THR A 281 14.01 6.98 3.94
N THR A 282 15.22 6.52 3.64
CA THR A 282 15.83 5.34 4.28
C THR A 282 16.65 5.71 5.52
N ASN A 283 16.86 7.01 5.78
CA ASN A 283 17.50 7.48 7.00
C ASN A 283 16.53 7.35 8.18
N LYS A 284 16.95 6.64 9.22
CA LYS A 284 16.11 6.39 10.40
C LYS A 284 16.32 7.45 11.48
N GLY A 285 15.24 7.69 12.24
CA GLY A 285 15.34 8.49 13.47
C GLY A 285 15.28 10.00 13.28
N LEU A 286 14.76 10.50 12.16
CA LEU A 286 14.46 11.92 12.00
C LEU A 286 13.38 12.33 13.00
N ARG A 287 13.61 13.42 13.74
CA ARG A 287 12.71 13.94 14.78
C ARG A 287 12.18 15.34 14.50
N ASP A 288 12.89 16.08 13.67
CA ASP A 288 12.56 17.45 13.30
C ASP A 288 12.79 17.65 11.80
N ILE A 289 12.08 18.61 11.22
CA ILE A 289 12.27 18.95 9.80
C ILE A 289 13.70 19.40 9.51
N ARG A 290 14.41 19.96 10.48
CA ARG A 290 15.83 20.33 10.34
C ARG A 290 16.76 19.14 10.12
N ASP A 291 16.36 17.96 10.56
CA ASP A 291 17.14 16.74 10.40
C ASP A 291 17.25 16.27 8.95
N ILE A 292 16.49 16.87 8.03
CA ILE A 292 16.60 16.58 6.59
C ILE A 292 17.85 17.20 5.95
N LEU A 293 18.43 18.20 6.58
CA LEU A 293 19.64 18.87 6.09
C LEU A 293 20.88 18.00 6.35
N ALA A 294 21.83 18.03 5.40
CA ALA A 294 23.11 17.32 5.46
C ALA A 294 24.12 18.00 6.40
#